data_dd7010f88f7518b10f9258febc6755ee
#
_entry.id   dd7010f88f7518b10f9258febc6755ee
#
_cell.length_a   1.000
_cell.length_b   1.000
_cell.length_c   1.000
_cell.angle_alpha   90.00
_cell.angle_beta   90.00
_cell.angle_gamma   90.00
#
_symmetry.space_group_name_H-M   'P 1'
#
loop_
_entity.id
_entity.type
_entity.pdbx_description
1 polymer ?
#
loop_
_entity_poly.entity_id
_entity_poly.type
_entity_poly.pdbx_seq_one_letter_code
_entity_poly.pdbx_strand_id
1 'polypeptide(L)'
;DSWVYIMSNPTMQGYYKIGYTKKNPEERAKQISNATGVIVPMKVEWAFHCYNGFALEQECHHKLKNYRVSNNREFFQMSFEEAKKTVEELGKRYV
;
A
#
# COMPACT_ATOMS: atom_id res chain seq x y z
N ASP A 1 -11.58 12.89 0.71
CA ASP A 1 -11.58 11.43 0.73
C ASP A 1 -10.35 10.87 0.04
N SER A 2 -9.83 9.80 0.62
CA SER A 2 -8.66 9.12 0.07
C SER A 2 -8.65 7.67 0.52
N TRP A 3 -7.64 6.94 0.06
CA TRP A 3 -7.52 5.52 0.35
C TRP A 3 -6.07 5.21 0.68
N VAL A 4 -5.85 4.35 1.67
CA VAL A 4 -4.56 3.67 1.84
C VAL A 4 -4.78 2.25 1.33
N TYR A 5 -3.96 1.83 0.38
CA TYR A 5 -4.12 0.54 -0.28
C TYR A 5 -2.95 -0.38 0.00
N ILE A 6 -3.21 -1.66 -0.12
CA ILE A 6 -2.19 -2.70 -0.09
C ILE A 6 -2.27 -3.41 -1.44
N MET A 7 -1.19 -3.35 -2.19
CA MET A 7 -1.09 -3.99 -3.50
C MET A 7 -0.04 -5.07 -3.49
N SER A 8 -0.22 -6.06 -4.34
CA SER A 8 0.74 -7.15 -4.52
C SER A 8 1.15 -7.25 -5.98
N ASN A 9 2.24 -7.97 -6.21
CA ASN A 9 2.69 -8.33 -7.54
C ASN A 9 3.02 -9.82 -7.53
N PRO A 10 2.45 -10.62 -8.46
CA PRO A 10 2.69 -12.07 -8.45
C PRO A 10 4.16 -12.47 -8.55
N THR A 11 5.01 -11.58 -9.10
CA THR A 11 6.45 -11.84 -9.20
C THR A 11 7.21 -11.53 -7.92
N MET A 12 6.53 -10.99 -6.90
CA MET A 12 7.14 -10.56 -5.64
C MET A 12 6.34 -11.10 -4.46
N GLN A 13 6.26 -12.42 -4.35
CA GLN A 13 5.50 -13.05 -3.26
C GLN A 13 6.10 -12.71 -1.91
N GLY A 14 5.23 -12.37 -0.95
CA GLY A 14 5.65 -11.97 0.39
C GLY A 14 6.01 -10.50 0.51
N TYR A 15 5.88 -9.74 -0.57
CA TYR A 15 6.13 -8.30 -0.58
C TYR A 15 4.84 -7.57 -0.92
N TYR A 16 4.58 -6.47 -0.22
CA TYR A 16 3.36 -5.69 -0.43
C TYR A 16 3.69 -4.22 -0.52
N LYS A 17 3.03 -3.55 -1.46
CA LYS A 17 3.14 -2.11 -1.61
C LYS A 17 2.05 -1.45 -0.77
N ILE A 18 2.44 -0.54 0.11
CA ILE A 18 1.50 0.25 0.91
C ILE A 18 1.61 1.69 0.45
N GLY A 19 0.53 2.22 -0.09
CA GLY A 19 0.50 3.57 -0.61
C GLY A 19 -0.85 4.22 -0.39
N TYR A 20 -0.98 5.46 -0.84
CA TYR A 20 -2.27 6.14 -0.77
C TYR A 20 -2.64 6.73 -2.13
N THR A 21 -3.93 7.01 -2.30
CA THR A 21 -4.43 7.67 -3.49
C THR A 21 -5.70 8.44 -3.14
N LYS A 22 -5.89 9.56 -3.83
CA LYS A 22 -7.14 10.32 -3.74
C LYS A 22 -8.16 9.82 -4.76
N LYS A 23 -7.74 8.95 -5.65
CA LYS A 23 -8.58 8.35 -6.67
C LYS A 23 -8.90 6.92 -6.31
N ASN A 24 -9.69 6.27 -7.14
CA ASN A 24 -10.00 4.87 -6.97
C ASN A 24 -8.72 4.03 -6.94
N PRO A 25 -8.55 3.12 -5.95
CA PRO A 25 -7.34 2.29 -5.89
C PRO A 25 -7.09 1.47 -7.15
N GLU A 26 -8.14 1.00 -7.84
CA GLU A 26 -7.97 0.24 -9.08
C GLU A 26 -7.38 1.10 -10.19
N GLU A 27 -7.75 2.37 -10.25
CA GLU A 27 -7.14 3.28 -11.21
C GLU A 27 -5.68 3.50 -10.89
N ARG A 28 -5.34 3.62 -9.60
CA ARG A 28 -3.94 3.76 -9.19
C ARG A 28 -3.13 2.52 -9.56
N ALA A 29 -3.71 1.33 -9.39
CA ALA A 29 -3.04 0.09 -9.79
C ALA A 29 -2.74 0.09 -11.29
N LYS A 30 -3.68 0.56 -12.12
CA LYS A 30 -3.47 0.66 -13.55
C LYS A 30 -2.35 1.66 -13.90
N GLN A 31 -2.33 2.80 -13.22
CA GLN A 31 -1.27 3.79 -13.45
C GLN A 31 0.10 3.22 -13.13
N ILE A 32 0.23 2.52 -12.00
CA ILE A 32 1.48 1.90 -11.59
C ILE A 32 1.86 0.80 -12.60
N SER A 33 0.89 -0.02 -13.00
CA SER A 33 1.12 -1.14 -13.91
C SER A 33 1.55 -0.69 -15.30
N ASN A 34 1.12 0.51 -15.71
CA ASN A 34 1.47 1.07 -17.01
C ASN A 34 2.79 1.82 -16.98
N ALA A 35 3.44 1.92 -15.81
CA ALA A 35 4.72 2.58 -15.70
C ALA A 35 5.80 1.74 -16.40
N THR A 36 6.81 2.43 -16.92
CA THR A 36 7.93 1.76 -17.60
C THR A 36 8.59 0.77 -16.65
N GLY A 37 8.80 -0.46 -17.13
CA GLY A 37 9.49 -1.50 -16.38
C GLY A 37 8.58 -2.40 -15.56
N VAL A 38 7.29 -2.10 -15.50
CA VAL A 38 6.34 -2.98 -14.82
C VAL A 38 5.84 -4.04 -15.82
N ILE A 39 6.23 -5.28 -15.61
CA ILE A 39 5.93 -6.37 -16.54
C ILE A 39 4.60 -7.04 -16.21
N VAL A 40 4.33 -7.22 -14.91
CA VAL A 40 3.11 -7.88 -14.44
C VAL A 40 2.27 -6.86 -13.68
N PRO A 41 0.96 -6.77 -13.98
CA PRO A 41 0.11 -5.77 -13.34
C PRO A 41 0.06 -5.92 -11.82
N MET A 42 0.05 -4.78 -11.13
CA MET A 42 -0.18 -4.73 -9.70
C MET A 42 -1.63 -5.07 -9.40
N LYS A 43 -1.85 -5.74 -8.28
CA LYS A 43 -3.18 -6.15 -7.84
C LYS A 43 -3.53 -5.47 -6.53
N VAL A 44 -4.71 -4.85 -6.45
CA VAL A 44 -5.23 -4.32 -5.19
C VAL A 44 -5.72 -5.48 -4.35
N GLU A 45 -5.03 -5.74 -3.24
CA GLU A 45 -5.45 -6.78 -2.32
C GLU A 45 -6.51 -6.26 -1.35
N TRP A 46 -6.39 -4.98 -0.98
CA TRP A 46 -7.29 -4.37 0.00
C TRP A 46 -7.06 -2.86 0.01
N ALA A 47 -8.09 -2.11 0.38
CA ALA A 47 -7.99 -0.66 0.48
C ALA A 47 -8.82 -0.16 1.65
N PHE A 48 -8.32 0.85 2.33
CA PHE A 48 -8.94 1.45 3.51
C PHE A 48 -9.35 2.88 3.18
N HIS A 49 -10.65 3.17 3.24
CA HIS A 49 -11.17 4.50 2.95
C HIS A 49 -11.00 5.41 4.16
N CYS A 50 -10.46 6.60 3.96
CA CYS A 50 -10.17 7.53 5.04
C CYS A 50 -10.16 8.96 4.51
N TYR A 51 -10.05 9.94 5.40
CA TYR A 51 -10.05 11.33 4.95
C TYR A 51 -8.66 11.95 4.84
N ASN A 52 -7.61 11.28 5.28
CA ASN A 52 -6.23 11.79 5.11
C ASN A 52 -5.28 10.63 4.85
N GLY A 53 -5.39 10.07 3.64
CA GLY A 53 -4.60 8.89 3.27
C GLY A 53 -3.11 9.13 3.32
N PHE A 54 -2.65 10.34 2.95
CA PHE A 54 -1.22 10.62 3.00
C PHE A 54 -0.69 10.49 4.42
N ALA A 55 -1.36 11.11 5.39
CA ALA A 55 -0.91 11.05 6.78
C ALA A 55 -0.94 9.62 7.31
N LEU A 56 -2.00 8.88 7.01
CA LEU A 56 -2.10 7.49 7.43
C LEU A 56 -1.01 6.63 6.80
N GLU A 57 -0.75 6.81 5.51
CA GLU A 57 0.33 6.10 4.83
C GLU A 57 1.66 6.36 5.52
N GLN A 58 1.95 7.62 5.84
CA GLN A 58 3.21 7.96 6.49
C GLN A 58 3.35 7.32 7.87
N GLU A 59 2.27 7.25 8.62
CA GLU A 59 2.30 6.55 9.92
C GLU A 59 2.54 5.05 9.74
N CYS A 60 1.89 4.44 8.74
CA CYS A 60 2.10 3.03 8.45
C CYS A 60 3.55 2.75 8.04
N HIS A 61 4.10 3.59 7.16
CA HIS A 61 5.48 3.44 6.72
C HIS A 61 6.45 3.56 7.88
N HIS A 62 6.20 4.49 8.79
CA HIS A 62 7.05 4.65 9.97
C HIS A 62 6.95 3.43 10.90
N LYS A 63 5.72 2.96 11.15
CA LYS A 63 5.49 1.82 12.02
C LYS A 63 6.15 0.56 11.48
N LEU A 64 6.14 0.40 10.15
CA LEU A 64 6.64 -0.81 9.49
C LEU A 64 8.04 -0.65 8.90
N LYS A 65 8.77 0.36 9.31
CA LYS A 65 10.06 0.70 8.69
C LYS A 65 11.06 -0.44 8.67
N ASN A 66 11.01 -1.34 9.66
CA ASN A 66 11.93 -2.47 9.75
C ASN A 66 11.65 -3.55 8.70
N TYR A 67 10.47 -3.52 8.07
CA TYR A 67 10.08 -4.46 7.04
C TYR A 67 10.25 -3.88 5.63
N ARG A 68 10.62 -2.61 5.54
CA ARG A 68 10.71 -1.91 4.26
C ARG A 68 11.86 -2.44 3.41
N VAL A 69 11.58 -2.60 2.11
CA VAL A 69 12.63 -2.96 1.15
C VAL A 69 13.54 -1.75 0.94
N SER A 70 14.86 -1.95 1.05
CA SER A 70 15.81 -0.83 1.08
C SER A 70 15.80 0.02 -0.18
N ASN A 71 15.57 -0.58 -1.34
CA ASN A 71 15.63 0.12 -2.63
C ASN A 71 14.26 0.50 -3.19
N ASN A 72 13.19 0.23 -2.43
CA ASN A 72 11.83 0.57 -2.89
C ASN A 72 11.00 0.93 -1.66
N ARG A 73 10.82 2.22 -1.46
CA ARG A 73 10.30 2.77 -0.21
C ARG A 73 8.85 2.41 0.10
N GLU A 74 8.09 1.96 -0.87
CA GLU A 74 6.68 1.63 -0.62
C GLU A 74 6.43 0.14 -0.54
N PHE A 75 7.47 -0.70 -0.70
CA PHE A 75 7.33 -2.15 -0.59
C PHE A 75 7.85 -2.64 0.75
N PHE A 76 7.12 -3.61 1.33
CA PHE A 76 7.41 -4.15 2.65
C PHE A 76 7.38 -5.67 2.57
N GLN A 77 8.40 -6.31 3.16
CA GLN A 77 8.47 -7.76 3.24
C GLN A 77 7.82 -8.22 4.54
N MET A 78 6.58 -8.65 4.45
CA MET A 78 5.79 -9.04 5.61
C MET A 78 4.52 -9.75 5.14
N SER A 79 3.73 -10.30 6.08
CA SER A 79 2.48 -10.95 5.72
C SER A 79 1.41 -9.89 5.39
N PHE A 80 0.46 -10.27 4.53
CA PHE A 80 -0.67 -9.42 4.22
C PHE A 80 -1.48 -9.10 5.47
N GLU A 81 -1.71 -10.10 6.32
CA GLU A 81 -2.51 -9.93 7.55
C GLU A 81 -1.91 -8.88 8.48
N GLU A 82 -0.59 -8.90 8.64
CA GLU A 82 0.08 -7.91 9.47
C GLU A 82 0.02 -6.51 8.86
N ALA A 83 0.20 -6.41 7.55
CA ALA A 83 0.09 -5.13 6.86
C ALA A 83 -1.33 -4.57 7.02
N LYS A 84 -2.34 -5.38 6.77
CA LYS A 84 -3.75 -4.98 6.90
C LYS A 84 -4.09 -4.55 8.31
N LYS A 85 -3.65 -5.33 9.30
CA LYS A 85 -3.90 -5.03 10.71
C LYS A 85 -3.31 -3.67 11.08
N THR A 86 -2.10 -3.39 10.64
CA THR A 86 -1.44 -2.12 10.92
C THR A 86 -2.23 -0.96 10.34
N VAL A 87 -2.66 -1.06 9.09
CA VAL A 87 -3.44 0.00 8.45
C VAL A 87 -4.77 0.19 9.18
N GLU A 88 -5.43 -0.89 9.54
CA GLU A 88 -6.71 -0.80 10.25
C GLU A 88 -6.56 -0.14 11.60
N GLU A 89 -5.56 -0.53 12.38
CA GLU A 89 -5.35 0.01 13.72
C GLU A 89 -5.00 1.49 13.69
N LEU A 90 -4.04 1.85 12.85
CA LEU A 90 -3.66 3.25 12.73
C LEU A 90 -4.76 4.08 12.05
N GLY A 91 -5.53 3.44 11.17
CA GLY A 91 -6.57 4.11 10.40
C GLY A 91 -7.77 4.57 11.24
N LYS A 92 -7.94 4.03 12.44
CA LYS A 92 -9.07 4.40 13.30
C LYS A 92 -9.14 5.90 13.56
N ARG A 93 -8.03 6.59 13.51
CA ARG A 93 -7.96 8.04 13.72
C ARG A 93 -8.29 8.84 12.47
N TYR A 94 -8.51 8.17 11.35
CA TYR A 94 -8.70 8.82 10.04
C TYR A 94 -10.04 8.52 9.40
N VAL A 95 -10.95 8.01 10.18
CA VAL A 95 -12.32 7.73 9.71
C VAL A 95 -13.36 8.50 10.48
#